data_8a3dc74ca1cc983e7d0f04715f2eeab9
#
_entry.id   8a3dc74ca1cc983e7d0f04715f2eeab9
#
_cell.length_a   1.000
_cell.length_b   1.000
_cell.length_c   1.000
_cell.angle_alpha   90.00
_cell.angle_beta   90.00
_cell.angle_gamma   90.00
#
_symmetry.space_group_name_H-M   'P 1'
#
loop_
_entity.id
_entity.type
_entity.pdbx_description
1 polymer ?
#
loop_
_entity_poly.entity_id
_entity_poly.type
_entity_poly.pdbx_seq_one_letter_code
_entity_poly.pdbx_strand_id
1 'polypeptide(L)'
;MKKKVLVLGSGGREHALAWVFAMDDNVSEVYCAPGNGGTAEIAENIKVNLVNLQEVLRLAQEKNIDLTIVGPENPLASGIVDLFRKEGLRIFGPDKYGAQLESSKLFARNLMAEKNISQPSYYSCNTREGVETLKDILELPLVLKADGLAAGKGVIVCETDDEFEQALKTIFDDGKFGDAARRISLERCLVGEELSV
;
A
#
# COMPACT_ATOMS: atom_id res chain seq x y z
N MET A 1 -14.95 -29.62 10.21
CA MET A 1 -14.68 -28.69 11.31
C MET A 1 -14.83 -27.28 10.78
N LYS A 2 -15.48 -26.40 11.57
CA LYS A 2 -15.59 -24.98 11.23
C LYS A 2 -14.22 -24.29 11.37
N LYS A 3 -14.02 -23.21 10.65
CA LYS A 3 -12.75 -22.51 10.49
C LYS A 3 -12.65 -21.28 11.38
N LYS A 4 -11.45 -20.96 11.85
CA LYS A 4 -11.11 -19.70 12.51
C LYS A 4 -10.43 -18.77 11.52
N VAL A 5 -10.94 -17.55 11.39
CA VAL A 5 -10.45 -16.56 10.43
C VAL A 5 -9.90 -15.34 11.18
N LEU A 6 -8.73 -14.87 10.76
CA LEU A 6 -8.12 -13.63 11.25
C LEU A 6 -8.11 -12.59 10.12
N VAL A 7 -8.72 -11.44 10.36
CA VAL A 7 -8.70 -10.29 9.45
C VAL A 7 -7.74 -9.24 10.02
N LEU A 8 -6.68 -8.94 9.28
CA LEU A 8 -5.71 -7.92 9.66
C LEU A 8 -6.13 -6.56 9.14
N GLY A 9 -6.15 -5.56 10.03
CA GLY A 9 -6.49 -4.17 9.74
C GLY A 9 -7.62 -3.62 10.61
N SER A 10 -8.00 -2.36 10.37
CA SER A 10 -8.94 -1.61 11.21
C SER A 10 -9.87 -0.69 10.42
N GLY A 11 -9.89 -0.77 9.10
CA GLY A 11 -10.71 0.07 8.23
C GLY A 11 -12.10 -0.50 7.93
N GLY A 12 -12.88 0.22 7.13
CA GLY A 12 -14.20 -0.22 6.66
C GLY A 12 -14.13 -1.47 5.76
N ARG A 13 -13.06 -1.62 4.98
CA ARG A 13 -12.80 -2.81 4.17
C ARG A 13 -12.65 -4.05 5.06
N GLU A 14 -11.87 -3.96 6.12
CA GLU A 14 -11.68 -5.06 7.06
C GLU A 14 -12.95 -5.38 7.84
N HIS A 15 -13.74 -4.36 8.19
CA HIS A 15 -15.06 -4.58 8.79
C HIS A 15 -15.99 -5.36 7.84
N ALA A 16 -16.06 -4.97 6.56
CA ALA A 16 -16.88 -5.68 5.57
C ALA A 16 -16.41 -7.15 5.39
N LEU A 17 -15.10 -7.39 5.35
CA LEU A 17 -14.54 -8.74 5.29
C LEU A 17 -14.90 -9.56 6.52
N ALA A 18 -14.74 -9.00 7.72
CA ALA A 18 -15.10 -9.67 8.98
C ALA A 18 -16.60 -10.01 9.03
N TRP A 19 -17.43 -9.09 8.56
CA TRP A 19 -18.88 -9.30 8.49
C TRP A 19 -19.27 -10.47 7.58
N VAL A 20 -18.66 -10.56 6.39
CA VAL A 20 -18.91 -11.69 5.47
C VAL A 20 -18.49 -13.02 6.10
N PHE A 21 -17.33 -13.08 6.75
CA PHE A 21 -16.87 -14.30 7.41
C PHE A 21 -17.73 -14.66 8.64
N ALA A 22 -18.22 -13.69 9.39
CA ALA A 22 -19.10 -13.94 10.53
C ALA A 22 -20.47 -14.54 10.12
N MET A 23 -20.89 -14.31 8.87
CA MET A 23 -22.13 -14.88 8.31
C MET A 23 -21.93 -16.25 7.66
N ASP A 24 -20.70 -16.72 7.49
CA ASP A 24 -20.41 -18.00 6.82
C ASP A 24 -20.55 -19.18 7.81
N ASP A 25 -21.42 -20.12 7.49
CA ASP A 25 -21.66 -21.34 8.30
C ASP A 25 -20.42 -22.22 8.49
N ASN A 26 -19.41 -22.08 7.65
CA ASN A 26 -18.13 -22.79 7.75
C ASN A 26 -17.15 -22.12 8.72
N VAL A 27 -17.44 -20.92 9.19
CA VAL A 27 -16.60 -20.16 10.14
C VAL A 27 -17.17 -20.32 11.55
N SER A 28 -16.30 -20.61 12.51
CA SER A 28 -16.67 -20.69 13.94
C SER A 28 -16.33 -19.42 14.71
N GLU A 29 -15.23 -18.80 14.35
CA GLU A 29 -14.69 -17.63 15.06
C GLU A 29 -14.03 -16.69 14.06
N VAL A 30 -14.32 -15.40 14.21
CA VAL A 30 -13.66 -14.31 13.46
C VAL A 30 -12.91 -13.43 14.44
N TYR A 31 -11.65 -13.20 14.13
CA TYR A 31 -10.76 -12.30 14.84
C TYR A 31 -10.41 -11.12 13.94
N CYS A 32 -10.32 -9.92 14.51
CA CYS A 32 -9.83 -8.73 13.83
C CYS A 32 -8.61 -8.16 14.57
N ALA A 33 -7.56 -7.83 13.85
CA ALA A 33 -6.34 -7.33 14.47
C ALA A 33 -5.77 -6.11 13.71
N PRO A 34 -5.79 -4.90 14.31
CA PRO A 34 -6.31 -4.58 15.64
C PRO A 34 -7.85 -4.45 15.70
N GLY A 35 -8.54 -4.38 14.55
CA GLY A 35 -9.97 -4.15 14.47
C GLY A 35 -10.40 -2.70 14.78
N ASN A 36 -11.69 -2.46 14.86
CA ASN A 36 -12.32 -1.16 15.17
C ASN A 36 -13.63 -1.34 15.95
N GLY A 37 -14.34 -0.26 16.23
CA GLY A 37 -15.63 -0.32 16.97
C GLY A 37 -16.69 -1.16 16.27
N GLY A 38 -16.78 -1.12 14.94
CA GLY A 38 -17.74 -1.93 14.19
C GLY A 38 -17.37 -3.42 14.18
N THR A 39 -16.08 -3.75 14.03
CA THR A 39 -15.64 -5.16 14.10
C THR A 39 -15.84 -5.77 15.49
N ALA A 40 -15.82 -4.96 16.56
CA ALA A 40 -16.08 -5.45 17.92
C ALA A 40 -17.50 -5.97 18.13
N GLU A 41 -18.45 -5.61 17.26
CA GLU A 41 -19.84 -6.08 17.33
C GLU A 41 -20.03 -7.48 16.72
N ILE A 42 -19.10 -7.92 15.87
CA ILE A 42 -19.23 -9.13 15.05
C ILE A 42 -18.06 -10.09 15.15
N ALA A 43 -16.96 -9.67 15.77
CA ALA A 43 -15.70 -10.42 15.86
C ALA A 43 -14.98 -10.10 17.18
N GLU A 44 -13.99 -10.90 17.55
CA GLU A 44 -13.07 -10.59 18.63
C GLU A 44 -11.93 -9.69 18.13
N ASN A 45 -11.85 -8.46 18.62
CA ASN A 45 -10.74 -7.57 18.32
C ASN A 45 -9.52 -7.91 19.19
N ILE A 46 -8.35 -8.10 18.56
CA ILE A 46 -7.11 -8.39 19.27
C ILE A 46 -6.10 -7.30 18.97
N LYS A 47 -5.65 -6.63 20.01
CA LYS A 47 -4.67 -5.56 19.88
C LYS A 47 -3.31 -6.13 19.48
N VAL A 48 -2.80 -5.72 18.32
CA VAL A 48 -1.51 -6.12 17.77
C VAL A 48 -0.90 -4.99 16.97
N ASN A 49 0.42 -4.93 16.93
CA ASN A 49 1.16 -4.00 16.07
C ASN A 49 1.43 -4.68 14.70
N LEU A 50 0.73 -4.26 13.64
CA LEU A 50 0.89 -4.81 12.30
C LEU A 50 2.26 -4.55 11.65
N VAL A 51 3.07 -3.65 12.21
CA VAL A 51 4.48 -3.44 11.79
C VAL A 51 5.37 -4.59 12.30
N ASN A 52 5.01 -5.20 13.43
CA ASN A 52 5.72 -6.34 13.98
C ASN A 52 5.15 -7.66 13.44
N LEU A 53 5.62 -8.09 12.28
CA LEU A 53 5.10 -9.29 11.61
C LEU A 53 5.24 -10.56 12.46
N GLN A 54 6.25 -10.65 13.32
CA GLN A 54 6.45 -11.79 14.23
C GLN A 54 5.39 -11.85 15.34
N GLU A 55 4.92 -10.70 15.79
CA GLU A 55 3.80 -10.62 16.72
C GLU A 55 2.50 -11.12 16.09
N VAL A 56 2.24 -10.71 14.84
CA VAL A 56 1.07 -11.17 14.08
C VAL A 56 1.14 -12.68 13.82
N LEU A 57 2.32 -13.19 13.47
CA LEU A 57 2.54 -14.63 13.27
C LEU A 57 2.22 -15.42 14.56
N ARG A 58 2.77 -15.00 15.70
CA ARG A 58 2.50 -15.65 17.00
C ARG A 58 1.02 -15.64 17.34
N LEU A 59 0.33 -14.51 17.14
CA LEU A 59 -1.10 -14.42 17.35
C LEU A 59 -1.85 -15.49 16.52
N ALA A 60 -1.52 -15.63 15.24
CA ALA A 60 -2.17 -16.62 14.38
C ALA A 60 -1.92 -18.06 14.85
N GLN A 61 -0.72 -18.36 15.34
CA GLN A 61 -0.36 -19.66 15.90
C GLN A 61 -1.07 -19.95 17.23
N GLU A 62 -1.06 -19.02 18.16
CA GLU A 62 -1.70 -19.15 19.47
C GLU A 62 -3.23 -19.33 19.38
N LYS A 63 -3.86 -18.61 18.49
CA LYS A 63 -5.32 -18.72 18.23
C LYS A 63 -5.68 -19.92 17.34
N ASN A 64 -4.69 -20.64 16.79
CA ASN A 64 -4.90 -21.73 15.83
C ASN A 64 -5.73 -21.27 14.61
N ILE A 65 -5.32 -20.17 13.98
CA ILE A 65 -6.01 -19.57 12.84
C ILE A 65 -5.91 -20.48 11.61
N ASP A 66 -7.02 -20.78 10.97
CA ASP A 66 -7.08 -21.57 9.74
C ASP A 66 -6.80 -20.73 8.49
N LEU A 67 -7.17 -19.44 8.51
CA LEU A 67 -6.99 -18.52 7.39
C LEU A 67 -6.79 -17.09 7.89
N THR A 68 -5.74 -16.44 7.43
CA THR A 68 -5.52 -15.01 7.67
C THR A 68 -5.79 -14.22 6.39
N ILE A 69 -6.52 -13.10 6.51
CA ILE A 69 -6.78 -12.15 5.41
C ILE A 69 -6.07 -10.85 5.72
N VAL A 70 -5.30 -10.34 4.79
CA VAL A 70 -4.56 -9.08 4.98
C VAL A 70 -5.30 -7.94 4.27
N GLY A 71 -5.82 -6.99 5.03
CA GLY A 71 -6.49 -5.81 4.50
C GLY A 71 -5.53 -4.70 4.09
N PRO A 72 -4.64 -4.20 4.99
CA PRO A 72 -3.77 -3.06 4.70
C PRO A 72 -2.53 -3.45 3.88
N GLU A 73 -2.05 -2.48 3.11
CA GLU A 73 -0.91 -2.63 2.20
C GLU A 73 0.45 -2.73 2.92
N ASN A 74 0.61 -2.09 4.08
CA ASN A 74 1.89 -2.04 4.79
C ASN A 74 2.43 -3.43 5.21
N PRO A 75 1.63 -4.31 5.85
CA PRO A 75 2.08 -5.67 6.15
C PRO A 75 2.42 -6.49 4.90
N LEU A 76 1.67 -6.30 3.79
CA LEU A 76 1.93 -6.95 2.50
C LEU A 76 3.28 -6.53 1.95
N ALA A 77 3.54 -5.23 1.86
CA ALA A 77 4.81 -4.67 1.41
C ALA A 77 5.99 -5.10 2.30
N SER A 78 5.73 -5.35 3.59
CA SER A 78 6.72 -5.85 4.55
C SER A 78 6.96 -7.36 4.44
N GLY A 79 6.12 -8.13 3.69
CA GLY A 79 6.33 -9.56 3.41
C GLY A 79 5.64 -10.50 4.39
N ILE A 80 4.51 -10.10 4.99
CA ILE A 80 3.73 -10.95 5.91
C ILE A 80 3.28 -12.26 5.25
N VAL A 81 2.92 -12.21 3.96
CA VAL A 81 2.47 -13.39 3.22
C VAL A 81 3.60 -14.41 3.06
N ASP A 82 4.81 -13.93 2.74
CA ASP A 82 5.99 -14.78 2.63
C ASP A 82 6.33 -15.43 3.96
N LEU A 83 6.26 -14.65 5.06
CA LEU A 83 6.49 -15.15 6.41
C LEU A 83 5.51 -16.26 6.79
N PHE A 84 4.20 -16.04 6.61
CA PHE A 84 3.17 -17.00 6.96
C PHE A 84 3.27 -18.28 6.13
N ARG A 85 3.51 -18.16 4.82
CA ARG A 85 3.70 -19.30 3.93
C ARG A 85 4.91 -20.15 4.32
N LYS A 86 6.02 -19.51 4.70
CA LYS A 86 7.22 -20.19 5.22
C LYS A 86 6.92 -21.02 6.47
N GLU A 87 6.05 -20.53 7.33
CA GLU A 87 5.63 -21.20 8.57
C GLU A 87 4.43 -22.16 8.36
N GLY A 88 4.03 -22.40 7.11
CA GLY A 88 2.95 -23.33 6.76
C GLY A 88 1.54 -22.84 7.08
N LEU A 89 1.37 -21.55 7.40
CA LEU A 89 0.07 -20.94 7.69
C LEU A 89 -0.60 -20.44 6.42
N ARG A 90 -1.92 -20.57 6.37
CA ARG A 90 -2.72 -20.08 5.25
C ARG A 90 -2.96 -18.59 5.40
N ILE A 91 -2.63 -17.86 4.35
CA ILE A 91 -2.82 -16.41 4.28
C ILE A 91 -3.26 -15.99 2.89
N PHE A 92 -4.19 -15.05 2.80
CA PHE A 92 -4.63 -14.42 1.57
C PHE A 92 -4.09 -13.00 1.46
N GLY A 93 -3.43 -12.74 0.36
CA GLY A 93 -2.82 -11.49 -0.03
C GLY A 93 -1.68 -11.73 -1.01
N PRO A 94 -1.22 -10.70 -1.74
CA PRO A 94 -0.02 -10.79 -2.55
C PRO A 94 1.21 -10.99 -1.65
N ASP A 95 2.19 -11.71 -2.14
CA ASP A 95 3.52 -11.77 -1.53
C ASP A 95 4.23 -10.41 -1.64
N LYS A 96 5.41 -10.30 -1.05
CA LYS A 96 6.19 -9.06 -1.04
C LYS A 96 6.51 -8.56 -2.46
N TYR A 97 6.72 -9.49 -3.40
CA TYR A 97 6.98 -9.11 -4.79
C TYR A 97 5.73 -8.54 -5.46
N GLY A 98 4.59 -9.23 -5.35
CA GLY A 98 3.31 -8.76 -5.89
C GLY A 98 2.80 -7.47 -5.24
N ALA A 99 3.07 -7.28 -3.93
CA ALA A 99 2.71 -6.06 -3.21
C ALA A 99 3.42 -4.79 -3.74
N GLN A 100 4.49 -4.93 -4.50
CA GLN A 100 5.17 -3.79 -5.15
C GLN A 100 4.29 -3.07 -6.17
N LEU A 101 3.26 -3.72 -6.73
CA LEU A 101 2.31 -3.04 -7.62
C LEU A 101 1.62 -1.85 -6.96
N GLU A 102 1.41 -1.90 -5.65
CA GLU A 102 0.85 -0.81 -4.86
C GLU A 102 1.94 -0.04 -4.12
N SER A 103 2.93 -0.73 -3.56
CA SER A 103 3.91 -0.11 -2.67
C SER A 103 5.07 0.59 -3.38
N SER A 104 5.26 0.39 -4.70
CA SER A 104 6.25 1.09 -5.52
C SER A 104 5.64 1.57 -6.84
N LYS A 105 5.53 2.87 -6.99
CA LYS A 105 5.01 3.49 -8.21
C LYS A 105 5.92 3.22 -9.40
N LEU A 106 7.23 3.22 -9.18
CA LEU A 106 8.21 2.93 -10.22
C LEU A 106 8.18 1.46 -10.66
N PHE A 107 8.00 0.53 -9.73
CA PHE A 107 7.81 -0.88 -10.08
C PHE A 107 6.57 -1.06 -10.96
N ALA A 108 5.43 -0.47 -10.56
CA ALA A 108 4.20 -0.52 -11.34
C ALA A 108 4.38 0.12 -12.73
N ARG A 109 5.02 1.30 -12.81
CA ARG A 109 5.33 1.99 -14.08
C ARG A 109 6.20 1.14 -15.01
N ASN A 110 7.26 0.55 -14.47
CA ASN A 110 8.16 -0.31 -15.23
C ASN A 110 7.44 -1.55 -15.77
N LEU A 111 6.61 -2.19 -14.94
CA LEU A 111 5.82 -3.35 -15.35
C LEU A 111 4.80 -2.98 -16.44
N MET A 112 4.11 -1.85 -16.31
CA MET A 112 3.19 -1.35 -17.33
C MET A 112 3.91 -1.08 -18.65
N ALA A 113 5.12 -0.49 -18.61
CA ALA A 113 5.94 -0.28 -19.79
C ALA A 113 6.36 -1.60 -20.46
N GLU A 114 6.83 -2.57 -19.67
CA GLU A 114 7.19 -3.91 -20.16
C GLU A 114 6.01 -4.63 -20.84
N LYS A 115 4.81 -4.45 -20.30
CA LYS A 115 3.58 -5.10 -20.82
C LYS A 115 2.83 -4.25 -21.85
N ASN A 116 3.40 -3.13 -22.29
CA ASN A 116 2.77 -2.18 -23.23
C ASN A 116 1.39 -1.68 -22.77
N ILE A 117 1.20 -1.53 -21.47
CA ILE A 117 0.00 -0.92 -20.89
C ILE A 117 0.12 0.60 -20.99
N SER A 118 -0.93 1.24 -21.50
CA SER A 118 -0.98 2.71 -21.68
C SER A 118 -0.80 3.42 -20.35
N GLN A 119 0.09 4.41 -20.32
CA GLN A 119 0.41 5.20 -19.12
C GLN A 119 1.04 6.54 -19.52
N PRO A 120 1.06 7.55 -18.62
CA PRO A 120 1.80 8.79 -18.87
C PRO A 120 3.30 8.51 -19.07
N SER A 121 3.98 9.39 -19.82
CA SER A 121 5.43 9.41 -19.84
C SER A 121 5.95 9.68 -18.44
N TYR A 122 6.95 8.92 -18.00
CA TYR A 122 7.52 9.03 -16.66
C TYR A 122 9.04 8.84 -16.68
N TYR A 123 9.68 9.43 -15.69
CA TYR A 123 11.11 9.27 -15.44
C TYR A 123 11.35 9.03 -13.95
N SER A 124 12.34 8.21 -13.65
CA SER A 124 12.79 7.96 -12.29
C SER A 124 13.97 8.86 -11.95
N CYS A 125 13.92 9.49 -10.79
CA CYS A 125 14.99 10.35 -10.32
C CYS A 125 15.20 10.21 -8.82
N ASN A 126 16.43 10.42 -8.33
CA ASN A 126 16.80 10.33 -6.92
C ASN A 126 17.51 11.58 -6.39
N THR A 127 17.68 12.60 -7.24
CA THR A 127 18.31 13.87 -6.88
C THR A 127 17.46 15.04 -7.34
N ARG A 128 17.57 16.18 -6.63
CA ARG A 128 16.92 17.43 -6.99
C ARG A 128 17.35 17.87 -8.40
N GLU A 129 18.66 17.92 -8.68
CA GLU A 129 19.22 18.32 -9.99
C GLU A 129 18.67 17.45 -11.14
N GLY A 130 18.53 16.14 -10.89
CA GLY A 130 17.96 15.24 -11.89
C GLY A 130 16.50 15.53 -12.19
N VAL A 131 15.69 15.89 -11.17
CA VAL A 131 14.29 16.29 -11.38
C VAL A 131 14.21 17.62 -12.13
N GLU A 132 15.05 18.60 -11.79
CA GLU A 132 15.13 19.89 -12.49
C GLU A 132 15.48 19.72 -13.98
N THR A 133 16.47 18.87 -14.29
CA THR A 133 16.83 18.56 -15.68
C THR A 133 15.68 17.91 -16.46
N LEU A 134 14.92 17.02 -15.83
CA LEU A 134 13.81 16.33 -16.47
C LEU A 134 12.58 17.22 -16.68
N LYS A 135 12.41 18.28 -15.88
CA LYS A 135 11.35 19.26 -16.07
C LYS A 135 11.36 19.87 -17.47
N ASP A 136 12.56 20.24 -17.96
CA ASP A 136 12.73 20.87 -19.28
C ASP A 136 12.35 19.92 -20.43
N ILE A 137 12.40 18.60 -20.18
CA ILE A 137 12.05 17.56 -21.16
C ILE A 137 10.55 17.29 -21.19
N LEU A 138 9.91 17.29 -20.02
CA LEU A 138 8.50 16.89 -19.89
C LEU A 138 7.52 18.06 -20.02
N GLU A 139 7.99 19.27 -19.73
CA GLU A 139 7.19 20.51 -19.64
C GLU A 139 6.04 20.44 -18.63
N LEU A 140 5.65 21.60 -18.12
CA LEU A 140 4.48 21.71 -17.22
C LEU A 140 3.16 21.55 -18.00
N PRO A 141 2.09 21.02 -17.39
CA PRO A 141 2.02 20.56 -15.98
C PRO A 141 2.66 19.18 -15.75
N LEU A 142 3.24 19.00 -14.57
CA LEU A 142 3.93 17.78 -14.16
C LEU A 142 3.39 17.19 -12.86
N VAL A 143 3.63 15.89 -12.65
CA VAL A 143 3.27 15.22 -11.40
C VAL A 143 4.53 14.58 -10.80
N LEU A 144 4.88 15.01 -9.59
CA LEU A 144 5.93 14.39 -8.79
C LEU A 144 5.31 13.37 -7.85
N LYS A 145 5.85 12.15 -7.83
CA LYS A 145 5.37 11.09 -6.95
C LYS A 145 6.53 10.46 -6.19
N ALA A 146 6.47 10.50 -4.87
CA ALA A 146 7.39 9.74 -4.04
C ALA A 146 7.16 8.23 -4.24
N ASP A 147 8.25 7.47 -4.40
CA ASP A 147 8.21 6.02 -4.63
C ASP A 147 8.13 5.27 -3.31
N GLY A 148 6.93 4.99 -2.88
CA GLY A 148 6.64 4.28 -1.64
C GLY A 148 5.22 4.52 -1.15
N LEU A 149 4.89 3.84 -0.04
CA LEU A 149 3.62 4.03 0.66
C LEU A 149 3.66 5.37 1.42
N ALA A 150 2.91 6.35 0.96
CA ALA A 150 2.83 7.70 1.52
C ALA A 150 1.41 8.08 1.97
N ALA A 151 0.53 7.09 2.21
CA ALA A 151 -0.85 7.28 2.65
C ALA A 151 -1.63 8.33 1.81
N GLY A 152 -1.47 8.29 0.48
CA GLY A 152 -2.10 9.22 -0.45
C GLY A 152 -1.48 10.62 -0.52
N LYS A 153 -0.45 10.91 0.28
CA LYS A 153 0.17 12.26 0.37
C LYS A 153 1.44 12.43 -0.47
N GLY A 154 1.92 11.37 -1.10
CA GLY A 154 3.18 11.37 -1.86
C GLY A 154 3.05 11.80 -3.32
N VAL A 155 1.99 12.50 -3.71
CA VAL A 155 1.73 12.99 -5.07
C VAL A 155 1.57 14.49 -5.03
N ILE A 156 2.32 15.21 -5.87
CA ILE A 156 2.24 16.67 -6.01
C ILE A 156 2.08 16.98 -7.49
N VAL A 157 0.99 17.65 -7.84
CA VAL A 157 0.76 18.20 -9.18
C VAL A 157 1.35 19.62 -9.20
N CYS A 158 2.10 19.94 -10.25
CA CYS A 158 2.73 21.22 -10.46
C CYS A 158 2.27 21.80 -11.80
N GLU A 159 1.54 22.88 -11.76
CA GLU A 159 1.05 23.60 -12.94
C GLU A 159 1.97 24.78 -13.30
N THR A 160 2.69 25.29 -12.30
CA THR A 160 3.58 26.46 -12.41
C THR A 160 5.00 26.14 -11.92
N ASP A 161 5.96 26.98 -12.31
CA ASP A 161 7.35 26.92 -11.84
C ASP A 161 7.44 27.07 -10.31
N ASP A 162 6.66 27.97 -9.72
CA ASP A 162 6.64 28.20 -8.28
C ASP A 162 6.14 26.97 -7.51
N GLU A 163 5.12 26.30 -8.01
CA GLU A 163 4.62 25.04 -7.43
C GLU A 163 5.64 23.93 -7.54
N PHE A 164 6.35 23.85 -8.66
CA PHE A 164 7.41 22.88 -8.87
C PHE A 164 8.56 23.08 -7.87
N GLU A 165 9.03 24.32 -7.70
CA GLU A 165 10.08 24.66 -6.71
C GLU A 165 9.63 24.34 -5.28
N GLN A 166 8.38 24.63 -4.93
CA GLN A 166 7.82 24.31 -3.63
C GLN A 166 7.73 22.77 -3.42
N ALA A 167 7.41 22.04 -4.47
CA ALA A 167 7.41 20.57 -4.43
C ALA A 167 8.81 20.01 -4.20
N LEU A 168 9.83 20.52 -4.90
CA LEU A 168 11.22 20.13 -4.70
C LEU A 168 11.69 20.39 -3.27
N LYS A 169 11.36 21.56 -2.73
CA LYS A 169 11.66 21.88 -1.33
C LYS A 169 11.00 20.88 -0.37
N THR A 170 9.72 20.62 -0.56
CA THR A 170 8.95 19.68 0.27
C THR A 170 9.53 18.27 0.27
N ILE A 171 10.01 17.82 -0.90
CA ILE A 171 10.53 16.47 -1.11
C ILE A 171 11.95 16.35 -0.59
N PHE A 172 12.85 17.25 -1.02
CA PHE A 172 14.30 17.10 -0.82
C PHE A 172 14.81 17.85 0.40
N ASP A 173 14.30 19.05 0.68
CA ASP A 173 14.82 19.90 1.75
C ASP A 173 14.10 19.63 3.08
N ASP A 174 12.76 19.58 3.06
CA ASP A 174 11.95 19.33 4.26
C ASP A 174 11.88 17.84 4.63
N GLY A 175 12.22 16.94 3.71
CA GLY A 175 12.21 15.50 3.92
C GLY A 175 10.84 14.91 4.29
N LYS A 176 9.75 15.55 3.87
CA LYS A 176 8.37 15.24 4.31
C LYS A 176 7.94 13.79 4.05
N PHE A 177 8.53 13.13 3.07
CA PHE A 177 8.17 11.77 2.67
C PHE A 177 9.17 10.72 3.14
N GLY A 178 10.21 11.10 3.91
CA GLY A 178 11.20 10.17 4.46
C GLY A 178 11.81 9.25 3.41
N ASP A 179 11.87 7.95 3.71
CA ASP A 179 12.44 6.97 2.80
C ASP A 179 11.70 6.83 1.45
N ALA A 180 10.44 7.17 1.38
CA ALA A 180 9.68 7.17 0.13
C ALA A 180 10.20 8.22 -0.88
N ALA A 181 10.84 9.28 -0.40
CA ALA A 181 11.44 10.33 -1.24
C ALA A 181 12.83 9.96 -1.81
N ARG A 182 13.40 8.81 -1.46
CA ARG A 182 14.69 8.35 -2.02
C ARG A 182 14.65 8.15 -3.52
N ARG A 183 13.48 7.92 -4.07
CA ARG A 183 13.21 7.86 -5.52
C ARG A 183 11.92 8.58 -5.81
N ILE A 184 11.95 9.38 -6.88
CA ILE A 184 10.80 10.15 -7.35
C ILE A 184 10.44 9.66 -8.75
N SER A 185 9.17 9.45 -9.01
CA SER A 185 8.62 9.38 -10.35
C SER A 185 8.20 10.80 -10.76
N LEU A 186 8.79 11.32 -11.81
CA LEU A 186 8.34 12.54 -12.49
C LEU A 186 7.52 12.12 -13.70
N GLU A 187 6.28 12.56 -13.76
CA GLU A 187 5.32 12.14 -14.78
C GLU A 187 4.71 13.33 -15.48
N ARG A 188 4.41 13.17 -16.77
CA ARG A 188 3.58 14.14 -17.49
C ARG A 188 2.17 14.13 -16.88
N CYS A 189 1.63 15.30 -16.57
CA CYS A 189 0.26 15.41 -16.13
C CYS A 189 -0.70 15.13 -17.30
N LEU A 190 -1.65 14.22 -17.07
CA LEU A 190 -2.74 13.99 -18.01
C LEU A 190 -3.88 14.95 -17.69
N VAL A 191 -4.38 15.65 -18.71
CA VAL A 191 -5.52 16.55 -18.60
C VAL A 191 -6.75 15.84 -19.15
N GLY A 192 -7.83 15.77 -18.38
CA GLY A 192 -9.05 15.10 -18.80
C GLY A 192 -10.01 14.88 -17.63
N GLU A 193 -11.10 14.19 -17.91
CA GLU A 193 -12.07 13.76 -16.89
C GLU A 193 -11.57 12.48 -16.24
N GLU A 194 -11.48 12.48 -14.89
CA GLU A 194 -11.03 11.32 -14.12
C GLU A 194 -12.23 10.43 -13.78
N LEU A 195 -12.10 9.14 -14.10
CA LEU A 195 -13.09 8.11 -13.79
C LEU A 195 -12.46 7.00 -12.97
N SER A 196 -13.14 6.60 -11.89
CA SER A 196 -12.84 5.38 -11.14
C SER A 196 -13.80 4.28 -11.58
N VAL A 197 -13.26 3.11 -11.93
CA VAL A 197 -14.01 1.95 -12.44
C VAL A 197 -13.88 0.76 -11.49
#